data_bd5e769bc23697b2df8dd877672948da
#
_entry.id   bd5e769bc23697b2df8dd877672948da
#
_cell.length_a   1.000
_cell.length_b   1.000
_cell.length_c   1.000
_cell.angle_alpha   90.00
_cell.angle_beta   90.00
_cell.angle_gamma   90.00
#
_symmetry.space_group_name_H-M   'P 1'
#
loop_
_entity.id
_entity.type
_entity.pdbx_description
1 polymer ?
#
loop_
_entity_poly.entity_id
_entity_poly.type
_entity_poly.pdbx_seq_one_letter_code
_entity_poly.pdbx_strand_id
1 'polypeptide(L)'
;AIVGFACGSSWTTTATIGLAFLGIGAGLGIPAPITAGMIISGAYVGDKFSPLSDTTNLAAAVAETGLFDHVTAMVSSTGPTLVIALILYTIMGLNIDASAYDPTVAQSIQDAFRGAFVISPVLLIPIIVVIVMCILRVPGLVGIAISVATATIFMMIFQPTSIYGSRALVDIFN
;
A
#
# COMPACT_ATOMS: atom_id res chain seq x y z
N ALA A 1 4.51 2.09 2.87
CA ALA A 1 5.60 2.30 1.91
C ALA A 1 5.59 1.27 0.78
N ILE A 2 5.68 -0.06 1.06
CA ILE A 2 5.77 -1.11 0.01
C ILE A 2 4.59 -1.04 -0.96
N VAL A 3 3.37 -0.92 -0.46
CA VAL A 3 2.18 -0.81 -1.32
C VAL A 3 2.17 0.49 -2.11
N GLY A 4 2.56 1.62 -1.48
CA GLY A 4 2.69 2.91 -2.18
C GLY A 4 3.72 2.86 -3.31
N PHE A 5 4.84 2.15 -3.09
CA PHE A 5 5.83 1.90 -4.13
C PHE A 5 5.27 1.05 -5.28
N ALA A 6 4.55 -0.03 -4.96
CA ALA A 6 3.97 -0.92 -5.97
C ALA A 6 2.84 -0.26 -6.77
N CYS A 7 1.99 0.54 -6.13
CA CYS A 7 0.89 1.26 -6.77
C CYS A 7 1.32 2.55 -7.49
N GLY A 8 2.43 3.16 -7.08
CA GLY A 8 2.86 4.46 -7.57
C GLY A 8 1.88 5.59 -7.27
N SER A 9 1.11 5.47 -6.17
CA SER A 9 0.11 6.48 -5.79
C SER A 9 -0.10 6.50 -4.29
N SER A 10 0.22 7.62 -3.66
CA SER A 10 -0.03 7.85 -2.23
C SER A 10 -1.52 7.94 -1.92
N TRP A 11 -2.31 8.56 -2.80
CA TRP A 11 -3.75 8.70 -2.64
C TRP A 11 -4.46 7.35 -2.65
N THR A 12 -4.19 6.52 -3.66
CA THR A 12 -4.76 5.17 -3.78
C THR A 12 -4.37 4.31 -2.59
N THR A 13 -3.09 4.36 -2.19
CA THR A 13 -2.59 3.59 -1.04
C THR A 13 -3.27 4.00 0.26
N THR A 14 -3.44 5.31 0.49
CA THR A 14 -4.10 5.83 1.69
C THR A 14 -5.59 5.48 1.72
N ALA A 15 -6.29 5.63 0.59
CA ALA A 15 -7.73 5.41 0.49
C ALA A 15 -8.12 3.91 0.53
N THR A 16 -7.21 3.00 0.20
CA THR A 16 -7.46 1.56 0.16
C THR A 16 -6.89 0.86 1.40
N ILE A 17 -5.62 0.45 1.34
CA ILE A 17 -4.99 -0.29 2.43
C ILE A 17 -4.81 0.57 3.70
N GLY A 18 -4.69 1.90 3.52
CA GLY A 18 -4.63 2.82 4.64
C GLY A 18 -5.89 2.79 5.49
N LEU A 19 -7.07 2.74 4.88
CA LEU A 19 -8.34 2.63 5.58
C LEU A 19 -8.43 1.33 6.38
N ALA A 20 -7.95 0.21 5.80
CA ALA A 20 -7.88 -1.07 6.50
C ALA A 20 -6.94 -1.00 7.72
N PHE A 21 -5.76 -0.39 7.57
CA PHE A 21 -4.84 -0.19 8.69
C PHE A 21 -5.40 0.75 9.76
N LEU A 22 -6.21 1.74 9.38
CA LEU A 22 -6.88 2.61 10.36
C LEU A 22 -7.84 1.79 11.23
N GLY A 23 -8.61 0.87 10.61
CA GLY A 23 -9.48 -0.06 11.35
C GLY A 23 -8.69 -1.00 12.26
N ILE A 24 -7.56 -1.55 11.78
CA ILE A 24 -6.68 -2.39 12.60
C ILE A 24 -6.10 -1.59 13.77
N GLY A 25 -5.63 -0.37 13.52
CA GLY A 25 -5.11 0.53 14.57
C GLY A 25 -6.14 0.81 15.65
N ALA A 26 -7.39 1.06 15.26
CA ALA A 26 -8.49 1.25 16.20
C ALA A 26 -8.74 -0.01 17.04
N GLY A 27 -8.73 -1.20 16.42
CA GLY A 27 -8.86 -2.49 17.13
C GLY A 27 -7.69 -2.78 18.08
N LEU A 28 -6.51 -2.22 17.82
CA LEU A 28 -5.34 -2.32 18.70
C LEU A 28 -5.29 -1.21 19.77
N GLY A 29 -6.31 -0.35 19.86
CA GLY A 29 -6.33 0.77 20.80
C GLY A 29 -5.35 1.90 20.45
N ILE A 30 -4.80 1.91 19.23
CA ILE A 30 -3.87 2.95 18.79
C ILE A 30 -4.67 4.21 18.42
N PRO A 31 -4.34 5.39 18.95
CA PRO A 31 -5.01 6.64 18.60
C PRO A 31 -5.02 6.89 17.09
N ALA A 32 -6.20 7.20 16.53
CA ALA A 32 -6.40 7.40 15.10
C ALA A 32 -5.42 8.41 14.45
N PRO A 33 -5.05 9.54 15.10
CA PRO A 33 -4.06 10.46 14.53
C PRO A 33 -2.67 9.83 14.32
N ILE A 34 -2.23 8.95 15.23
CA ILE A 34 -0.95 8.26 15.12
C ILE A 34 -1.00 7.26 13.96
N THR A 35 -2.04 6.45 13.90
CA THR A 35 -2.25 5.48 12.82
C THR A 35 -2.34 6.18 11.46
N ALA A 36 -3.11 7.26 11.37
CA ALA A 36 -3.23 8.06 10.14
C ALA A 36 -1.88 8.66 9.72
N GLY A 37 -1.11 9.21 10.67
CA GLY A 37 0.23 9.73 10.40
C GLY A 37 1.19 8.67 9.84
N MET A 38 1.20 7.46 10.43
CA MET A 38 2.00 6.33 9.93
C MET A 38 1.61 5.92 8.51
N ILE A 39 0.30 5.84 8.24
CA ILE A 39 -0.24 5.47 6.93
C ILE A 39 0.18 6.49 5.88
N ILE A 40 -0.07 7.77 6.13
CA ILE A 40 0.23 8.86 5.19
C ILE A 40 1.73 8.93 4.94
N SER A 41 2.56 8.92 5.99
CA SER A 41 4.02 8.94 5.87
C SER A 41 4.52 7.77 5.00
N GLY A 42 4.03 6.56 5.26
CA GLY A 42 4.41 5.38 4.49
C GLY A 42 3.93 5.42 3.04
N ALA A 43 2.71 5.88 2.79
CA ALA A 43 2.14 6.00 1.46
C ALA A 43 2.93 6.99 0.60
N TYR A 44 3.25 8.17 1.13
CA TYR A 44 4.00 9.20 0.42
C TYR A 44 5.45 8.80 0.14
N VAL A 45 6.12 8.15 1.08
CA VAL A 45 7.48 7.64 0.86
C VAL A 45 7.49 6.59 -0.24
N GLY A 46 6.52 5.66 -0.21
CA GLY A 46 6.39 4.64 -1.24
C GLY A 46 6.17 5.25 -2.64
N ASP A 47 5.26 6.19 -2.73
CA ASP A 47 4.95 6.93 -3.95
C ASP A 47 6.18 7.65 -4.52
N LYS A 48 6.91 8.41 -3.69
CA LYS A 48 8.11 9.13 -4.10
C LYS A 48 9.23 8.26 -4.65
N PHE A 49 9.37 7.04 -4.15
CA PHE A 49 10.38 6.10 -4.62
C PHE A 49 9.93 5.25 -5.80
N SER A 50 8.65 5.32 -6.16
CA SER A 50 8.08 4.52 -7.24
C SER A 50 8.38 5.14 -8.61
N PRO A 51 8.98 4.39 -9.53
CA PRO A 51 9.09 4.82 -10.91
C PRO A 51 7.76 4.77 -11.66
N LEU A 52 6.70 4.22 -11.06
CA LEU A 52 5.34 4.19 -11.60
C LEU A 52 4.52 5.42 -11.18
N SER A 53 5.02 6.22 -10.24
CA SER A 53 4.35 7.41 -9.75
C SER A 53 4.28 8.50 -10.81
N ASP A 54 3.10 9.08 -10.99
CA ASP A 54 2.87 10.23 -11.87
C ASP A 54 3.65 11.46 -11.41
N THR A 55 3.67 11.72 -10.11
CA THR A 55 4.40 12.86 -9.52
C THR A 55 5.90 12.72 -9.69
N THR A 56 6.46 11.53 -9.53
CA THR A 56 7.88 11.23 -9.71
C THR A 56 8.29 11.38 -11.18
N ASN A 57 7.46 10.87 -12.10
CA ASN A 57 7.68 11.00 -13.54
C ASN A 57 7.61 12.46 -13.99
N LEU A 58 6.61 13.22 -13.52
CA LEU A 58 6.47 14.64 -13.84
C LEU A 58 7.66 15.45 -13.32
N ALA A 59 8.09 15.20 -12.08
CA ALA A 59 9.22 15.90 -11.49
C ALA A 59 10.52 15.65 -12.27
N ALA A 60 10.79 14.40 -12.65
CA ALA A 60 11.93 14.04 -13.47
C ALA A 60 11.89 14.73 -14.85
N ALA A 61 10.72 14.75 -15.49
CA ALA A 61 10.54 15.41 -16.79
C ALA A 61 10.75 16.93 -16.72
N VAL A 62 10.22 17.60 -15.70
CA VAL A 62 10.40 19.06 -15.50
C VAL A 62 11.85 19.41 -15.16
N ALA A 63 12.53 18.53 -14.40
CA ALA A 63 13.94 18.70 -14.09
C ALA A 63 14.89 18.28 -15.24
N GLU A 64 14.35 17.83 -16.37
CA GLU A 64 15.12 17.35 -17.53
C GLU A 64 16.16 16.29 -17.16
N THR A 65 15.82 15.39 -16.21
CA THR A 65 16.70 14.34 -15.72
C THR A 65 16.12 12.95 -15.98
N GLY A 66 16.98 11.93 -15.95
CA GLY A 66 16.51 10.54 -16.04
C GLY A 66 15.65 10.16 -14.84
N LEU A 67 14.54 9.44 -15.08
CA LEU A 67 13.61 9.00 -14.02
C LEU A 67 14.33 8.28 -12.88
N PHE A 68 15.21 7.33 -13.21
CA PHE A 68 15.91 6.53 -12.19
C PHE A 68 17.01 7.33 -11.47
N ASP A 69 17.59 8.34 -12.12
CA ASP A 69 18.54 9.26 -11.48
C ASP A 69 17.80 10.13 -10.47
N HIS A 70 16.61 10.61 -10.84
CA HIS A 70 15.71 11.35 -9.95
C HIS A 70 15.31 10.50 -8.75
N VAL A 71 14.86 9.26 -8.95
CA VAL A 71 14.49 8.33 -7.86
C VAL A 71 15.69 8.08 -6.93
N THR A 72 16.88 7.88 -7.48
CA THR A 72 18.10 7.69 -6.67
C THR A 72 18.41 8.92 -5.82
N ALA A 73 18.29 10.12 -6.38
CA ALA A 73 18.44 11.37 -5.64
C ALA A 73 17.39 11.50 -4.52
N MET A 74 16.14 11.10 -4.79
CA MET A 74 15.07 11.09 -3.78
C MET A 74 15.36 10.14 -2.62
N VAL A 75 15.98 8.98 -2.87
CA VAL A 75 16.39 8.05 -1.81
C VAL A 75 17.39 8.72 -0.85
N SER A 76 18.32 9.50 -1.36
CA SER A 76 19.32 10.18 -0.51
C SER A 76 18.72 11.28 0.36
N SER A 77 17.68 11.98 -0.11
CA SER A 77 17.01 13.06 0.63
C SER A 77 15.88 12.55 1.54
N THR A 78 15.06 11.63 1.06
CA THR A 78 13.88 11.14 1.79
C THR A 78 14.20 9.89 2.65
N GLY A 79 15.25 9.15 2.32
CA GLY A 79 15.68 7.97 3.09
C GLY A 79 15.96 8.26 4.56
N PRO A 80 16.80 9.25 4.89
CA PRO A 80 17.04 9.65 6.30
C PRO A 80 15.76 10.06 7.03
N THR A 81 14.85 10.78 6.35
CA THR A 81 13.56 11.19 6.90
C THR A 81 12.68 9.99 7.23
N LEU A 82 12.67 8.97 6.36
CA LEU A 82 11.97 7.70 6.61
C LEU A 82 12.51 7.00 7.86
N VAL A 83 13.85 6.93 8.02
CA VAL A 83 14.48 6.30 9.18
C VAL A 83 14.09 7.04 10.46
N ILE A 84 14.14 8.38 10.46
CA ILE A 84 13.71 9.20 11.60
C ILE A 84 12.24 8.95 11.92
N ALA A 85 11.37 8.95 10.92
CA ALA A 85 9.95 8.68 11.10
C ALA A 85 9.69 7.28 11.70
N LEU A 86 10.38 6.25 11.22
CA LEU A 86 10.29 4.89 11.76
C LEU A 86 10.71 4.82 13.23
N ILE A 87 11.80 5.49 13.59
CA ILE A 87 12.26 5.57 14.99
C ILE A 87 11.20 6.26 15.86
N LEU A 88 10.69 7.41 15.43
CA LEU A 88 9.67 8.16 16.18
C LEU A 88 8.39 7.34 16.36
N TYR A 89 7.87 6.71 15.29
CA TYR A 89 6.68 5.88 15.40
C TYR A 89 6.93 4.62 16.24
N THR A 90 8.12 4.06 16.22
CA THR A 90 8.48 2.93 17.11
C THR A 90 8.44 3.37 18.57
N ILE A 91 9.05 4.51 18.89
CA ILE A 91 9.02 5.07 20.25
C ILE A 91 7.58 5.36 20.69
N MET A 92 6.77 5.96 19.82
CA MET A 92 5.35 6.22 20.11
C MET A 92 4.60 4.92 20.32
N GLY A 93 4.82 3.89 19.50
CA GLY A 93 4.17 2.59 19.60
C GLY A 93 4.53 1.86 20.91
N LEU A 94 5.79 1.93 21.37
CA LEU A 94 6.22 1.34 22.63
C LEU A 94 5.59 2.01 23.87
N ASN A 95 5.12 3.25 23.74
CA ASN A 95 4.46 3.99 24.81
C ASN A 95 2.93 3.91 24.75
N ILE A 96 2.36 3.16 23.83
CA ILE A 96 0.92 2.92 23.78
C ILE A 96 0.55 1.88 24.81
N ASP A 97 -0.44 2.19 25.64
CA ASP A 97 -0.96 1.25 26.62
C ASP A 97 -1.78 0.16 25.92
N ALA A 98 -1.24 -1.06 25.90
CA ALA A 98 -1.89 -2.21 25.30
C ALA A 98 -3.07 -2.74 26.12
N SER A 99 -3.41 -2.14 27.26
CA SER A 99 -4.56 -2.55 28.09
C SER A 99 -5.91 -2.33 27.39
N ALA A 100 -5.95 -1.44 26.39
CA ALA A 100 -7.12 -1.18 25.56
C ALA A 100 -7.27 -2.18 24.39
N TYR A 101 -6.35 -3.14 24.24
CA TYR A 101 -6.42 -4.15 23.19
C TYR A 101 -7.57 -5.13 23.43
N ASP A 102 -8.54 -5.11 22.50
CA ASP A 102 -9.61 -6.10 22.47
C ASP A 102 -9.34 -7.16 21.39
N PRO A 103 -8.91 -8.37 21.76
CA PRO A 103 -8.62 -9.43 20.80
C PRO A 103 -9.86 -9.87 20.02
N THR A 104 -11.06 -9.63 20.52
CA THR A 104 -12.31 -10.02 19.84
C THR A 104 -12.55 -9.19 18.60
N VAL A 105 -12.22 -7.89 18.63
CA VAL A 105 -12.29 -7.00 17.47
C VAL A 105 -11.29 -7.42 16.40
N ALA A 106 -10.06 -7.72 16.77
CA ALA A 106 -9.04 -8.20 15.83
C ALA A 106 -9.44 -9.54 15.19
N GLN A 107 -9.99 -10.45 15.96
CA GLN A 107 -10.47 -11.75 15.46
C GLN A 107 -11.67 -11.57 14.52
N SER A 108 -12.64 -10.76 14.87
CA SER A 108 -13.81 -10.51 14.00
C SER A 108 -13.43 -9.91 12.66
N ILE A 109 -12.47 -8.99 12.62
CA ILE A 109 -11.91 -8.42 11.38
C ILE A 109 -11.21 -9.53 10.57
N GLN A 110 -10.39 -10.36 11.23
CA GLN A 110 -9.68 -11.45 10.57
C GLN A 110 -10.63 -12.48 9.97
N ASP A 111 -11.67 -12.85 10.70
CA ASP A 111 -12.67 -13.83 10.26
C ASP A 111 -13.51 -13.25 9.10
N ALA A 112 -13.86 -11.97 9.14
CA ALA A 112 -14.52 -11.29 8.04
C ALA A 112 -13.67 -11.31 6.76
N PHE A 113 -12.37 -11.03 6.87
CA PHE A 113 -11.46 -11.10 5.72
C PHE A 113 -11.29 -12.53 5.19
N ARG A 114 -11.14 -13.51 6.08
CA ARG A 114 -11.03 -14.94 5.68
C ARG A 114 -12.31 -15.46 5.05
N GLY A 115 -13.47 -14.97 5.50
CA GLY A 115 -14.77 -15.33 4.92
C GLY A 115 -15.01 -14.71 3.54
N ALA A 116 -14.47 -13.50 3.31
CA ALA A 116 -14.69 -12.74 2.08
C ALA A 116 -13.63 -13.00 1.00
N PHE A 117 -12.39 -13.32 1.39
CA PHE A 117 -11.25 -13.40 0.47
C PHE A 117 -10.43 -14.68 0.69
N VAL A 118 -9.93 -15.23 -0.40
CA VAL A 118 -8.88 -16.27 -0.34
C VAL A 118 -7.56 -15.60 0.00
N ILE A 119 -7.03 -15.87 1.20
CA ILE A 119 -5.74 -15.33 1.65
C ILE A 119 -4.66 -16.38 1.41
N SER A 120 -3.82 -16.14 0.42
CA SER A 120 -2.72 -17.04 0.05
C SER A 120 -1.46 -16.24 -0.28
N PRO A 121 -0.25 -16.72 0.08
CA PRO A 121 1.01 -16.10 -0.31
C PRO A 121 1.19 -15.96 -1.83
N VAL A 122 0.53 -16.82 -2.61
CA VAL A 122 0.53 -16.77 -4.09
C VAL A 122 -0.04 -15.45 -4.60
N LEU A 123 -0.96 -14.81 -3.87
CA LEU A 123 -1.52 -13.50 -4.21
C LEU A 123 -0.53 -12.33 -4.09
N LEU A 124 0.67 -12.56 -3.56
CA LEU A 124 1.76 -11.58 -3.56
C LEU A 124 2.49 -11.53 -4.91
N ILE A 125 2.30 -12.51 -5.79
CA ILE A 125 3.00 -12.57 -7.10
C ILE A 125 2.78 -11.29 -7.92
N PRO A 126 1.60 -10.70 -8.06
CA PRO A 126 1.44 -9.45 -8.80
C PRO A 126 2.29 -8.30 -8.24
N ILE A 127 2.44 -8.21 -6.92
CA ILE A 127 3.29 -7.21 -6.27
C ILE A 127 4.76 -7.48 -6.57
N ILE A 128 5.18 -8.75 -6.53
CA ILE A 128 6.56 -9.16 -6.88
C ILE A 128 6.85 -8.81 -8.34
N VAL A 129 5.90 -9.05 -9.26
CA VAL A 129 6.04 -8.70 -10.67
C VAL A 129 6.28 -7.20 -10.83
N VAL A 130 5.51 -6.34 -10.15
CA VAL A 130 5.73 -4.87 -10.16
C VAL A 130 7.16 -4.53 -9.72
N ILE A 131 7.60 -5.08 -8.59
CA ILE A 131 8.92 -4.80 -8.03
C ILE A 131 10.03 -5.23 -9.00
N VAL A 132 9.90 -6.42 -9.59
CA VAL A 132 10.87 -6.92 -10.59
C VAL A 132 10.91 -6.02 -11.81
N MET A 133 9.75 -5.57 -12.33
CA MET A 133 9.68 -4.66 -13.47
C MET A 133 10.37 -3.32 -13.16
N CYS A 134 10.20 -2.80 -11.94
CA CYS A 134 10.89 -1.59 -11.49
C CYS A 134 12.41 -1.78 -11.42
N ILE A 135 12.88 -2.92 -10.88
CA ILE A 135 14.32 -3.24 -10.80
C ILE A 135 14.92 -3.39 -12.21
N LEU A 136 14.18 -4.00 -13.14
CA LEU A 136 14.59 -4.16 -14.53
C LEU A 136 14.49 -2.86 -15.35
N ARG A 137 14.08 -1.76 -14.74
CA ARG A 137 13.93 -0.44 -15.37
C ARG A 137 13.02 -0.44 -16.59
N VAL A 138 11.97 -1.26 -16.55
CA VAL A 138 10.96 -1.30 -17.62
C VAL A 138 10.19 0.02 -17.65
N PRO A 139 9.86 0.55 -18.85
CA PRO A 139 9.04 1.75 -18.96
C PRO A 139 7.74 1.66 -18.18
N GLY A 140 7.39 2.71 -17.41
CA GLY A 140 6.30 2.70 -16.44
C GLY A 140 4.96 2.23 -17.03
N LEU A 141 4.60 2.70 -18.23
CA LEU A 141 3.36 2.30 -18.90
C LEU A 141 3.28 0.79 -19.15
N VAL A 142 4.38 0.18 -19.62
CA VAL A 142 4.48 -1.26 -19.85
C VAL A 142 4.41 -2.02 -18.52
N GLY A 143 5.12 -1.54 -17.50
CA GLY A 143 5.12 -2.10 -16.15
C GLY A 143 3.71 -2.13 -15.56
N ILE A 144 2.97 -1.02 -15.64
CA ILE A 144 1.59 -0.93 -15.17
C ILE A 144 0.69 -1.89 -15.94
N ALA A 145 0.76 -1.94 -17.27
CA ALA A 145 -0.07 -2.80 -18.11
C ALA A 145 0.13 -4.29 -17.75
N ILE A 146 1.37 -4.74 -17.62
CA ILE A 146 1.69 -6.13 -17.23
C ILE A 146 1.20 -6.42 -15.81
N SER A 147 1.38 -5.49 -14.89
CA SER A 147 0.96 -5.66 -13.49
C SER A 147 -0.56 -5.76 -13.36
N VAL A 148 -1.31 -4.90 -14.07
CA VAL A 148 -2.77 -4.95 -14.11
C VAL A 148 -3.25 -6.28 -14.73
N ALA A 149 -2.66 -6.71 -15.86
CA ALA A 149 -3.02 -7.97 -16.49
C ALA A 149 -2.76 -9.15 -15.53
N THR A 150 -1.60 -9.18 -14.88
CA THR A 150 -1.24 -10.23 -13.92
C THR A 150 -2.22 -10.23 -12.73
N ALA A 151 -2.50 -9.06 -12.15
CA ALA A 151 -3.41 -8.93 -11.01
C ALA A 151 -4.83 -9.39 -11.39
N THR A 152 -5.31 -9.04 -12.60
CA THR A 152 -6.63 -9.43 -13.11
C THR A 152 -6.73 -10.95 -13.28
N ILE A 153 -5.71 -11.60 -13.84
CA ILE A 153 -5.66 -13.05 -13.99
C ILE A 153 -5.71 -13.72 -12.61
N PHE A 154 -4.90 -13.25 -11.66
CA PHE A 154 -4.90 -13.79 -10.30
C PHE A 154 -6.24 -13.58 -9.58
N MET A 155 -6.88 -12.43 -9.78
CA MET A 155 -8.19 -12.15 -9.24
C MET A 155 -9.25 -13.12 -9.80
N MET A 156 -9.24 -13.39 -11.09
CA MET A 156 -10.16 -14.33 -11.73
C MET A 156 -9.99 -15.77 -11.25
N ILE A 157 -8.74 -16.18 -11.00
CA ILE A 157 -8.42 -17.56 -10.59
C ILE A 157 -8.70 -17.78 -9.09
N PHE A 158 -8.27 -16.84 -8.24
CA PHE A 158 -8.27 -17.03 -6.79
C PHE A 158 -9.43 -16.33 -6.06
N GLN A 159 -10.09 -15.36 -6.68
CA GLN A 159 -11.15 -14.57 -6.05
C GLN A 159 -12.47 -14.58 -6.87
N PRO A 160 -12.92 -15.73 -7.43
CA PRO A 160 -14.10 -15.75 -8.27
C PRO A 160 -15.37 -15.30 -7.53
N THR A 161 -15.46 -15.59 -6.23
CA THR A 161 -16.61 -15.22 -5.40
C THR A 161 -16.69 -13.73 -5.10
N SER A 162 -15.55 -13.02 -5.00
CA SER A 162 -15.55 -11.56 -4.77
C SER A 162 -16.01 -10.78 -6.01
N ILE A 163 -15.80 -11.34 -7.22
CA ILE A 163 -16.24 -10.73 -8.48
C ILE A 163 -17.74 -10.96 -8.69
N TYR A 164 -18.21 -12.18 -8.43
CA TYR A 164 -19.61 -12.57 -8.66
C TYR A 164 -20.52 -12.37 -7.45
N GLY A 165 -19.95 -12.30 -6.23
CA GLY A 165 -20.67 -12.01 -4.98
C GLY A 165 -20.90 -10.54 -4.71
N SER A 166 -20.37 -9.64 -5.53
CA SER A 166 -20.52 -8.18 -5.39
C SER A 166 -21.91 -7.65 -5.77
N ARG A 167 -22.94 -8.49 -5.81
CA ARG A 167 -24.33 -8.00 -5.66
C ARG A 167 -24.46 -7.11 -4.42
N ALA A 168 -23.70 -7.40 -3.37
CA ALA A 168 -23.65 -6.56 -2.18
C ALA A 168 -23.15 -5.12 -2.43
N LEU A 169 -22.28 -4.88 -3.41
CA LEU A 169 -21.84 -3.53 -3.76
C LEU A 169 -22.89 -2.79 -4.62
N VAL A 170 -23.59 -3.52 -5.51
CA VAL A 170 -24.71 -2.93 -6.30
C VAL A 170 -25.88 -2.59 -5.39
N ASP A 171 -26.14 -3.42 -4.35
CA ASP A 171 -27.22 -3.18 -3.38
C ASP A 171 -26.92 -2.06 -2.39
N ILE A 172 -25.64 -1.67 -2.21
CA ILE A 172 -25.23 -0.52 -1.38
C ILE A 172 -25.41 0.82 -2.13
N PHE A 173 -25.40 0.80 -3.48
CA PHE A 173 -25.52 2.00 -4.31
C PHE A 173 -26.91 2.18 -4.96
N ASN A 174 -27.87 1.30 -4.70
CA ASN A 174 -29.28 1.42 -5.03
C ASN A 174 -30.13 1.67 -3.78
#